data_ffd5c89c4a080a27b07c7ad7f0292ba1
#
_entry.id   ffd5c89c4a080a27b07c7ad7f0292ba1
#
_cell.length_a   1.000
_cell.length_b   1.000
_cell.length_c   1.000
_cell.angle_alpha   90.00
_cell.angle_beta   90.00
_cell.angle_gamma   90.00
#
_symmetry.space_group_name_H-M   'P 1'
#
loop_
_entity.id
_entity.type
_entity.pdbx_description
1 polymer ?
#
loop_
_entity_poly.entity_id
_entity_poly.type
_entity_poly.pdbx_seq_one_letter_code
_entity_poly.pdbx_strand_id
1 'polypeptide(L)'
;MINANIILNYLSVNKKRLQDDYHLTKIGLFGSVAREEQNDLSDIDLVVEFEPNTPDLYSLKLKLKSEIQDRFNKPVDICRLKYIKPVFKNNIQADIRYV
;
A
#
# COMPACT_ATOMS: atom_id res chain seq x y z
N MET A 1 -16.49 7.03 7.37
CA MET A 1 -15.05 6.84 7.66
C MET A 1 -14.50 5.68 6.84
N ILE A 2 -13.30 5.84 6.32
CA ILE A 2 -12.66 4.77 5.56
C ILE A 2 -12.24 3.64 6.52
N ASN A 3 -12.31 2.39 6.06
CA ASN A 3 -11.88 1.25 6.86
C ASN A 3 -11.06 0.27 6.01
N ALA A 4 -10.44 -0.70 6.67
CA ALA A 4 -9.57 -1.67 5.99
C ALA A 4 -10.29 -2.43 4.89
N ASN A 5 -11.54 -2.83 5.12
CA ASN A 5 -12.29 -3.63 4.14
C ASN A 5 -12.53 -2.87 2.84
N ILE A 6 -12.81 -1.59 2.91
CA ILE A 6 -13.03 -0.76 1.73
C ILE A 6 -11.75 -0.70 0.89
N ILE A 7 -10.62 -0.46 1.55
CA ILE A 7 -9.33 -0.36 0.85
C ILE A 7 -8.91 -1.71 0.30
N LEU A 8 -9.00 -2.77 1.11
CA LEU A 8 -8.61 -4.11 0.68
C LEU A 8 -9.47 -4.61 -0.47
N ASN A 9 -10.77 -4.29 -0.46
CA ASN A 9 -11.64 -4.65 -1.57
C ASN A 9 -11.21 -3.95 -2.87
N TYR A 10 -10.91 -2.65 -2.80
CA TYR A 10 -10.42 -1.90 -3.95
C TYR A 10 -9.13 -2.51 -4.50
N LEU A 11 -8.19 -2.80 -3.61
CA LEU A 11 -6.90 -3.38 -4.01
C LEU A 11 -7.08 -4.78 -4.62
N SER A 12 -7.97 -5.59 -4.06
CA SER A 12 -8.24 -6.95 -4.57
C SER A 12 -8.89 -6.92 -5.95
N VAL A 13 -9.89 -6.08 -6.13
CA VAL A 13 -10.62 -5.96 -7.40
C VAL A 13 -9.67 -5.46 -8.51
N ASN A 14 -8.76 -4.56 -8.17
CA ASN A 14 -7.85 -3.95 -9.13
C ASN A 14 -6.46 -4.60 -9.13
N LYS A 15 -6.27 -5.71 -8.42
CA LYS A 15 -4.95 -6.30 -8.21
C LYS A 15 -4.20 -6.54 -9.51
N LYS A 16 -4.82 -7.21 -10.47
CA LYS A 16 -4.16 -7.53 -11.73
C LYS A 16 -3.77 -6.27 -12.50
N ARG A 17 -4.67 -5.29 -12.57
CA ARG A 17 -4.40 -4.02 -13.23
C ARG A 17 -3.25 -3.27 -12.55
N LEU A 18 -3.28 -3.23 -11.21
CA LEU A 18 -2.23 -2.56 -10.44
C LEU A 18 -0.88 -3.26 -10.62
N GLN A 19 -0.87 -4.58 -10.65
CA GLN A 19 0.37 -5.34 -10.90
C GLN A 19 0.92 -5.05 -12.30
N ASP A 20 0.06 -5.01 -13.29
CA ASP A 20 0.47 -4.77 -14.68
C ASP A 20 0.91 -3.32 -14.89
N ASP A 21 0.15 -2.36 -14.39
CA ASP A 21 0.42 -0.93 -14.60
C ASP A 21 1.65 -0.44 -13.84
N TYR A 22 1.89 -0.99 -12.66
CA TYR A 22 2.96 -0.54 -11.76
C TYR A 22 4.07 -1.56 -11.56
N HIS A 23 4.01 -2.70 -12.25
CA HIS A 23 5.02 -3.76 -12.13
C HIS A 23 5.18 -4.27 -10.70
N LEU A 24 4.07 -4.47 -10.01
CA LEU A 24 4.09 -4.90 -8.60
C LEU A 24 4.12 -6.42 -8.50
N THR A 25 4.92 -6.93 -7.57
CA THR A 25 4.89 -8.33 -7.15
C THR A 25 4.08 -8.52 -5.87
N LYS A 26 4.01 -7.48 -5.04
CA LYS A 26 3.24 -7.51 -3.79
C LYS A 26 2.60 -6.17 -3.54
N ILE A 27 1.40 -6.18 -2.96
CA ILE A 27 0.75 -5.00 -2.43
C ILE A 27 -0.06 -5.40 -1.20
N GLY A 28 0.05 -4.59 -0.15
CA GLY A 28 -0.68 -4.82 1.09
C GLY A 28 -0.96 -3.53 1.83
N LEU A 29 -1.86 -3.64 2.80
CA LEU A 29 -2.24 -2.55 3.70
C LEU A 29 -1.60 -2.80 5.06
N PHE A 30 -1.03 -1.76 5.67
CA PHE A 30 -0.49 -1.85 7.02
C PHE A 30 -0.80 -0.58 7.81
N GLY A 31 -0.29 -0.50 9.03
CA GLY A 31 -0.48 0.67 9.87
C GLY A 31 -1.84 0.71 10.55
N SER A 32 -2.26 1.91 10.96
CA SER A 32 -3.47 2.07 11.77
C SER A 32 -4.74 1.60 11.07
N VAL A 33 -4.87 1.85 9.77
CA VAL A 33 -6.06 1.41 9.02
C VAL A 33 -6.12 -0.12 8.96
N ALA A 34 -4.99 -0.78 8.74
CA ALA A 34 -4.95 -2.25 8.70
C ALA A 34 -5.33 -2.87 10.05
N ARG A 35 -5.00 -2.19 11.16
CA ARG A 35 -5.33 -2.63 12.51
C ARG A 35 -6.73 -2.19 12.96
N GLU A 36 -7.43 -1.44 12.10
CA GLU A 36 -8.74 -0.86 12.42
C GLU A 36 -8.70 0.10 13.61
N GLU A 37 -7.56 0.80 13.76
CA GLU A 37 -7.35 1.82 14.78
C GLU A 37 -7.39 3.23 14.19
N GLN A 38 -7.89 3.35 12.96
CA GLN A 38 -7.90 4.61 12.24
C GLN A 38 -8.87 5.62 12.83
N ASN A 39 -8.58 6.88 12.58
CA ASN A 39 -9.47 8.00 12.84
C ASN A 39 -9.47 8.90 11.58
N ASP A 40 -10.16 10.04 11.65
CA ASP A 40 -10.28 10.94 10.50
C ASP A 40 -8.94 11.51 10.03
N LEU A 41 -7.92 11.48 10.89
CA LEU A 41 -6.58 11.97 10.57
C LEU A 41 -5.62 10.88 10.13
N SER A 42 -6.05 9.62 10.14
CA SER A 42 -5.18 8.50 9.76
C SER A 42 -4.86 8.51 8.27
N ASP A 43 -3.59 8.26 7.94
CA ASP A 43 -3.15 8.05 6.58
C ASP A 43 -3.40 6.61 6.16
N ILE A 44 -3.47 6.38 4.84
CA ILE A 44 -3.49 5.03 4.29
C ILE A 44 -2.04 4.60 4.07
N ASP A 45 -1.63 3.54 4.75
CA ASP A 45 -0.26 3.03 4.66
C ASP A 45 -0.24 1.75 3.82
N LEU A 46 0.44 1.81 2.67
CA LEU A 46 0.58 0.69 1.77
C LEU A 46 2.02 0.21 1.72
N VAL A 47 2.18 -1.11 1.61
CA VAL A 47 3.48 -1.72 1.37
C VAL A 47 3.44 -2.41 0.01
N VAL A 48 4.49 -2.21 -0.77
CA VAL A 48 4.58 -2.77 -2.12
C VAL A 48 5.97 -3.34 -2.37
N GLU A 49 6.07 -4.25 -3.35
CA GLU A 49 7.32 -4.61 -3.98
C GLU A 49 7.13 -4.62 -5.49
N PHE A 50 8.20 -4.26 -6.18
CA PHE A 50 8.23 -4.18 -7.64
C PHE A 50 8.94 -5.38 -8.24
N GLU A 51 8.64 -5.70 -9.50
CA GLU A 51 9.36 -6.71 -10.24
C GLU A 51 10.83 -6.32 -10.37
N PRO A 52 11.75 -7.31 -10.39
CA PRO A 52 13.18 -7.03 -10.60
C PRO A 52 13.41 -6.25 -11.89
N ASN A 53 14.39 -5.36 -11.85
CA ASN A 53 14.81 -4.56 -13.01
C ASN A 53 13.74 -3.59 -13.55
N THR A 54 12.71 -3.30 -12.76
CA THR A 54 11.73 -2.29 -13.14
C THR A 54 12.37 -0.90 -13.09
N PRO A 55 12.35 -0.15 -14.21
CA PRO A 55 12.94 1.18 -14.24
C PRO A 55 12.02 2.21 -13.57
N ASP A 56 12.61 3.30 -13.11
CA ASP A 56 11.90 4.49 -12.65
C ASP A 56 10.85 4.20 -11.56
N LEU A 57 11.29 3.53 -10.51
CA LEU A 57 10.42 3.18 -9.38
C LEU A 57 9.83 4.41 -8.69
N TYR A 58 10.58 5.51 -8.67
CA TYR A 58 10.11 6.73 -8.05
C TYR A 58 8.83 7.25 -8.72
N SER A 59 8.82 7.32 -10.04
CA SER A 59 7.64 7.76 -10.79
C SER A 59 6.47 6.81 -10.64
N LEU A 60 6.72 5.51 -10.66
CA LEU A 60 5.67 4.50 -10.46
C LEU A 60 5.05 4.64 -9.07
N LYS A 61 5.88 4.84 -8.06
CA LYS A 61 5.42 5.02 -6.69
C LYS A 61 4.55 6.27 -6.56
N LEU A 62 4.97 7.38 -7.17
CA LEU A 62 4.18 8.62 -7.17
C LEU A 62 2.84 8.46 -7.87
N LYS A 63 2.82 7.77 -9.00
CA LYS A 63 1.58 7.53 -9.74
C LYS A 63 0.61 6.67 -8.94
N LEU A 64 1.11 5.61 -8.32
CA LEU A 64 0.30 4.74 -7.48
C LEU A 64 -0.27 5.51 -6.28
N LYS A 65 0.58 6.29 -5.62
CA LYS A 65 0.16 7.14 -4.50
C LYS A 65 -0.97 8.08 -4.92
N SER A 66 -0.81 8.75 -6.07
CA SER A 66 -1.80 9.68 -6.59
C SER A 66 -3.13 8.97 -6.90
N GLU A 67 -3.09 7.80 -7.50
CA GLU A 67 -4.29 7.03 -7.80
C GLU A 67 -5.07 6.70 -6.54
N ILE A 68 -4.39 6.21 -5.51
CA ILE A 68 -5.04 5.83 -4.26
C ILE A 68 -5.55 7.06 -3.50
N GLN A 69 -4.77 8.15 -3.48
CA GLN A 69 -5.22 9.40 -2.86
C GLN A 69 -6.47 9.95 -3.53
N ASP A 70 -6.52 9.91 -4.85
CA ASP A 70 -7.67 10.39 -5.61
C ASP A 70 -8.90 9.53 -5.35
N ARG A 71 -8.70 8.22 -5.24
CA ARG A 71 -9.81 7.30 -5.02
C ARG A 71 -10.44 7.46 -3.63
N PHE A 72 -9.63 7.66 -2.60
CA PHE A 72 -10.11 7.66 -1.23
C PHE A 72 -10.10 9.04 -0.57
N ASN A 73 -9.56 10.03 -1.26
CA ASN A 73 -9.47 11.41 -0.76
C ASN A 73 -8.82 11.50 0.61
N LYS A 74 -7.71 10.76 0.77
CA LYS A 74 -6.90 10.75 2.00
C LYS A 74 -5.43 10.69 1.65
N PRO A 75 -4.56 11.20 2.54
CA PRO A 75 -3.12 11.02 2.35
C PRO A 75 -2.76 9.55 2.32
N VAL A 76 -1.83 9.20 1.45
CA VAL A 76 -1.35 7.83 1.27
C VAL A 76 0.17 7.82 1.42
N ASP A 77 0.68 6.87 2.18
CA ASP A 77 2.11 6.62 2.30
C ASP A 77 2.41 5.25 1.70
N ILE A 78 3.42 5.18 0.84
CA ILE A 78 3.78 3.94 0.16
C ILE A 78 5.22 3.60 0.49
N CYS A 79 5.42 2.44 1.11
CA CYS A 79 6.73 1.93 1.47
C CYS A 79 7.03 0.67 0.70
N ARG A 80 8.31 0.46 0.35
CA ARG A 80 8.74 -0.82 -0.19
C ARG A 80 9.10 -1.74 0.96
N LEU A 81 8.60 -2.97 0.91
CA LEU A 81 8.89 -3.98 1.92
C LEU A 81 10.40 -4.15 2.14
N LYS A 82 11.17 -4.06 1.06
CA LYS A 82 12.62 -4.19 1.07
C LYS A 82 13.31 -3.18 2.01
N TYR A 83 12.73 -1.99 2.17
CA TYR A 83 13.35 -0.91 2.94
C TYR A 83 12.81 -0.76 4.36
N ILE A 84 11.92 -1.63 4.77
CA ILE A 84 11.45 -1.63 6.15
C ILE A 84 12.60 -2.11 7.03
N LYS A 85 12.96 -1.30 8.05
CA LYS A 85 14.08 -1.63 8.93
C LYS A 85 13.83 -2.95 9.66
N PRO A 86 14.85 -3.81 9.80
CA PRO A 86 14.67 -5.11 10.46
C PRO A 86 14.08 -5.02 11.87
N VAL A 87 14.41 -3.98 12.62
CA VAL A 87 13.92 -3.82 13.99
C VAL A 87 12.39 -3.64 14.02
N PHE A 88 11.81 -3.10 12.96
CA PHE A 88 10.36 -2.91 12.86
C PHE A 88 9.69 -3.95 11.98
N LYS A 89 10.46 -4.69 11.20
CA LYS A 89 9.95 -5.57 10.16
C LYS A 89 9.00 -6.63 10.69
N ASN A 90 9.32 -7.23 11.82
CA ASN A 90 8.48 -8.26 12.41
C ASN A 90 7.11 -7.72 12.82
N ASN A 91 7.09 -6.54 13.44
CA ASN A 91 5.85 -5.91 13.86
C ASN A 91 5.01 -5.49 12.66
N ILE A 92 5.64 -4.85 11.67
CA ILE A 92 4.95 -4.40 10.47
C ILE A 92 4.43 -5.59 9.67
N GLN A 93 5.24 -6.64 9.50
CA GLN A 93 4.82 -7.83 8.75
C GLN A 93 3.64 -8.54 9.41
N ALA A 94 3.59 -8.56 10.74
CA ALA A 94 2.45 -9.15 11.45
C ALA A 94 1.16 -8.40 11.18
N ASP A 95 1.24 -7.09 10.89
CA ASP A 95 0.07 -6.26 10.63
C ASP A 95 -0.26 -6.10 9.15
N ILE A 96 0.62 -6.54 8.24
CA ILE A 96 0.37 -6.39 6.80
C ILE A 96 -0.74 -7.33 6.35
N ARG A 97 -1.71 -6.75 5.66
CA ARG A 97 -2.79 -7.50 5.03
C ARG A 97 -2.60 -7.42 3.52
N TYR A 98 -2.02 -8.47 2.95
CA TYR A 98 -1.79 -8.56 1.51
C TYR A 98 -3.05 -8.91 0.74
N VAL A 99 -3.11 -8.44 -0.48
CA VAL A 99 -4.13 -8.88 -1.42
C VAL A 99 -3.52 -9.72 -2.53
#